data_604342c84721fc3581b5f11a29b9dd61
#
_entry.id   604342c84721fc3581b5f11a29b9dd61
#
_cell.length_a   1.000
_cell.length_b   1.000
_cell.length_c   1.000
_cell.angle_alpha   90.00
_cell.angle_beta   90.00
_cell.angle_gamma   90.00
#
_symmetry.space_group_name_H-M   'P 1'
#
loop_
_entity.id
_entity.type
_entity.pdbx_description
1 polymer ?
#
loop_
_entity_poly.entity_id
_entity_poly.type
_entity_poly.pdbx_seq_one_letter_code
_entity_poly.pdbx_strand_id
1 'polypeptide(L)'
;MKLTVRQLAIAATIVVSSVAGASALPIENLLKQEIRKVQWERDIQDIPAGPTMRVGSTGERVLMLSKALRAHYSYTKITDVYTEDLANIVRMFQVDAGIQSDGIVGKQTLAILNWDKEDKLAALEFSLEKWNSRDLGNKAVVVNIPAFELIAVENGREAFRSKTIVGRPKHSTPEMISPAFSIKYNPDWNVPPGIHKRYVKKVEAGEMEYFTSQNIQIIRNEDTGEIEKFWQPPSRSNALGLMKIEMKNPHSIYMHDTNERFYFNRSNRARSSGCIRVEKYQELGAWLGNWDVGTIQRRIATDKTHWTGFDEVPVHVVYLTAWPDADGNIQYHRDVYRKQK
;
A
#
# COMPACT_ATOMS: atom_id res chain seq x y z
N MET A 1 25.08 57.17 -24.78
CA MET A 1 23.72 56.91 -24.31
C MET A 1 23.53 55.41 -24.22
N LYS A 2 23.67 54.84 -23.01
CA LYS A 2 23.64 53.39 -22.75
C LYS A 2 22.23 53.02 -22.30
N LEU A 3 21.51 52.18 -23.06
CA LEU A 3 20.25 51.57 -22.64
C LEU A 3 20.58 50.24 -21.94
N THR A 4 20.20 50.15 -20.69
CA THR A 4 20.23 48.95 -19.86
C THR A 4 18.94 48.15 -20.09
N VAL A 5 19.08 46.89 -20.50
CA VAL A 5 17.98 45.94 -20.59
C VAL A 5 17.70 45.38 -19.19
N ARG A 6 16.54 45.70 -18.62
CA ARG A 6 16.01 45.06 -17.41
C ARG A 6 15.38 43.73 -17.78
N GLN A 7 15.92 42.64 -17.25
CA GLN A 7 15.27 41.34 -17.24
C GLN A 7 14.08 41.37 -16.25
N LEU A 8 12.88 41.20 -16.77
CA LEU A 8 11.69 40.89 -15.97
C LEU A 8 11.67 39.40 -15.76
N ALA A 9 11.92 38.96 -14.53
CA ALA A 9 11.59 37.62 -14.07
C ALA A 9 10.08 37.58 -13.78
N ILE A 10 9.33 36.87 -14.61
CA ILE A 10 7.91 36.56 -14.33
C ILE A 10 7.89 35.35 -13.43
N ALA A 11 7.70 35.59 -12.12
CA ALA A 11 7.33 34.55 -11.19
C ALA A 11 5.85 34.22 -11.39
N ALA A 12 5.57 33.10 -12.02
CA ALA A 12 4.21 32.57 -12.10
C ALA A 12 3.81 32.02 -10.73
N THR A 13 3.19 32.86 -9.92
CA THR A 13 2.51 32.43 -8.71
C THR A 13 1.20 31.75 -9.15
N ILE A 14 1.16 30.44 -9.10
CA ILE A 14 -0.10 29.71 -9.28
C ILE A 14 -0.93 29.93 -8.02
N VAL A 15 -1.86 30.87 -8.08
CA VAL A 15 -2.91 31.01 -7.08
C VAL A 15 -3.91 29.89 -7.34
N VAL A 16 -3.87 28.87 -6.52
CA VAL A 16 -4.95 27.86 -6.47
C VAL A 16 -6.15 28.51 -5.80
N SER A 17 -7.05 29.08 -6.62
CA SER A 17 -8.36 29.50 -6.15
C SER A 17 -9.20 28.27 -5.82
N SER A 18 -9.54 28.13 -4.55
CA SER A 18 -10.50 27.15 -4.06
C SER A 18 -11.90 27.45 -4.61
N VAL A 19 -12.28 26.78 -5.68
CA VAL A 19 -13.68 26.68 -6.09
C VAL A 19 -14.26 25.44 -5.43
N ALA A 20 -15.23 25.65 -4.54
CA ALA A 20 -16.01 24.61 -3.90
C ALA A 20 -16.90 23.93 -4.95
N GLY A 21 -16.43 22.83 -5.48
CA GLY A 21 -17.18 21.85 -6.26
C GLY A 21 -16.69 20.48 -5.82
N ALA A 22 -17.62 19.59 -5.41
CA ALA A 22 -17.29 18.22 -5.04
C ALA A 22 -16.63 17.51 -6.23
N SER A 23 -15.30 17.52 -6.30
CA SER A 23 -14.56 16.79 -7.32
C SER A 23 -14.23 15.42 -6.76
N ALA A 24 -14.68 14.38 -7.47
CA ALA A 24 -14.20 13.02 -7.30
C ALA A 24 -12.67 13.00 -7.18
N LEU A 25 -12.11 12.06 -6.40
CA LEU A 25 -10.67 11.86 -6.33
C LEU A 25 -10.10 11.94 -7.74
N PRO A 26 -9.21 12.89 -8.04
CA PRO A 26 -8.82 13.19 -9.41
C PRO A 26 -7.81 12.18 -9.98
N ILE A 27 -7.86 10.90 -9.52
CA ILE A 27 -6.89 9.86 -9.89
C ILE A 27 -6.78 9.73 -11.40
N GLU A 28 -7.91 9.67 -12.10
CA GLU A 28 -7.92 9.60 -13.56
C GLU A 28 -7.25 10.82 -14.20
N ASN A 29 -7.55 12.01 -13.70
CA ASN A 29 -6.95 13.24 -14.19
C ASN A 29 -5.45 13.31 -13.89
N LEU A 30 -5.04 12.89 -12.70
CA LEU A 30 -3.62 12.83 -12.30
C LEU A 30 -2.85 11.86 -13.19
N LEU A 31 -3.39 10.66 -13.44
CA LEU A 31 -2.78 9.69 -14.37
C LEU A 31 -2.67 10.27 -15.79
N LYS A 32 -3.73 10.90 -16.31
CA LYS A 32 -3.70 11.54 -17.64
C LYS A 32 -2.72 12.71 -17.73
N GLN A 33 -2.58 13.50 -16.66
CA GLN A 33 -1.59 14.59 -16.60
C GLN A 33 -0.16 14.03 -16.60
N GLU A 34 0.10 12.99 -15.79
CA GLU A 34 1.42 12.36 -15.74
C GLU A 34 1.77 11.67 -17.06
N ILE A 35 0.83 11.02 -17.76
CA ILE A 35 1.05 10.49 -19.11
C ILE A 35 1.56 11.59 -20.04
N ARG A 36 0.88 12.74 -20.09
CA ARG A 36 1.32 13.87 -20.92
C ARG A 36 2.70 14.35 -20.55
N LYS A 37 3.01 14.47 -19.26
CA LYS A 37 4.32 14.89 -18.76
C LYS A 37 5.42 13.90 -19.19
N VAL A 38 5.22 12.60 -18.96
CA VAL A 38 6.18 11.55 -19.33
C VAL A 38 6.41 11.48 -20.83
N GLN A 39 5.39 11.69 -21.66
CA GLN A 39 5.53 11.75 -23.11
C GLN A 39 6.52 12.83 -23.60
N TRP A 40 6.71 13.91 -22.82
CA TRP A 40 7.63 15.00 -23.12
C TRP A 40 8.96 14.90 -22.35
N GLU A 41 9.16 13.91 -21.47
CA GLU A 41 10.43 13.68 -20.81
C GLU A 41 11.53 13.32 -21.84
N ARG A 42 12.75 13.83 -21.62
CA ARG A 42 13.92 13.39 -22.38
C ARG A 42 14.37 12.04 -21.83
N ASP A 43 14.82 11.18 -22.73
CA ASP A 43 15.40 9.90 -22.33
C ASP A 43 16.62 10.12 -21.43
N ILE A 44 16.61 9.49 -20.27
CA ILE A 44 17.73 9.48 -19.34
C ILE A 44 18.44 8.15 -19.55
N GLN A 45 19.77 8.20 -19.74
CA GLN A 45 20.57 7.00 -19.93
C GLN A 45 20.51 6.12 -18.69
N ASP A 46 20.23 4.83 -18.89
CA ASP A 46 20.18 3.82 -17.84
C ASP A 46 21.48 3.71 -17.06
N ILE A 47 21.37 3.61 -15.75
CA ILE A 47 22.50 3.33 -14.87
C ILE A 47 22.82 1.83 -15.00
N PRO A 48 24.02 1.44 -15.49
CA PRO A 48 24.37 0.04 -15.70
C PRO A 48 24.27 -0.81 -14.43
N ALA A 49 23.91 -2.08 -14.58
CA ALA A 49 23.98 -3.04 -13.48
C ALA A 49 25.40 -3.13 -12.91
N GLY A 50 25.52 -3.42 -11.61
CA GLY A 50 26.82 -3.49 -10.96
C GLY A 50 26.70 -3.58 -9.44
N PRO A 51 27.81 -3.39 -8.71
CA PRO A 51 27.81 -3.40 -7.26
C PRO A 51 26.83 -2.40 -6.65
N THR A 52 26.31 -2.72 -5.47
CA THR A 52 25.47 -1.81 -4.69
C THR A 52 26.20 -0.50 -4.42
N MET A 53 25.55 0.64 -4.71
CA MET A 53 26.10 1.98 -4.43
C MET A 53 25.60 2.48 -3.08
N ARG A 54 26.52 3.02 -2.28
CA ARG A 54 26.31 3.56 -0.92
C ARG A 54 27.35 4.63 -0.62
N VAL A 55 27.19 5.32 0.48
CA VAL A 55 28.18 6.33 0.92
C VAL A 55 29.60 5.78 0.82
N GLY A 56 30.47 6.54 0.15
CA GLY A 56 31.85 6.15 -0.19
C GLY A 56 32.03 5.47 -1.55
N SER A 57 30.95 5.06 -2.24
CA SER A 57 31.06 4.61 -3.64
C SER A 57 31.46 5.76 -4.56
N THR A 58 32.23 5.49 -5.61
CA THR A 58 32.72 6.52 -6.58
C THR A 58 32.62 6.02 -8.01
N GLY A 59 32.71 6.93 -8.96
CA GLY A 59 32.84 6.65 -10.39
C GLY A 59 31.58 6.92 -11.21
N GLU A 60 31.64 6.48 -12.47
CA GLU A 60 30.64 6.84 -13.50
C GLU A 60 29.20 6.48 -13.13
N ARG A 61 28.98 5.33 -12.50
CA ARG A 61 27.64 4.92 -12.06
C ARG A 61 27.05 5.87 -11.01
N VAL A 62 27.89 6.44 -10.12
CA VAL A 62 27.46 7.45 -9.15
C VAL A 62 27.16 8.78 -9.84
N LEU A 63 27.97 9.13 -10.84
CA LEU A 63 27.70 10.31 -11.66
C LEU A 63 26.37 10.18 -12.42
N MET A 64 26.09 9.02 -13.01
CA MET A 64 24.80 8.75 -13.68
C MET A 64 23.63 8.82 -12.67
N LEU A 65 23.79 8.24 -11.49
CA LEU A 65 22.82 8.30 -10.40
C LEU A 65 22.50 9.74 -10.00
N SER A 66 23.53 10.56 -9.77
CA SER A 66 23.34 11.97 -9.40
C SER A 66 22.65 12.79 -10.50
N LYS A 67 22.91 12.50 -11.76
CA LYS A 67 22.22 13.10 -12.91
C LYS A 67 20.75 12.66 -12.98
N ALA A 68 20.48 11.36 -12.83
CA ALA A 68 19.12 10.83 -12.84
C ALA A 68 18.29 11.42 -11.68
N LEU A 69 18.82 11.45 -10.47
CA LEU A 69 18.14 12.05 -9.31
C LEU A 69 17.94 13.58 -9.46
N ARG A 70 18.85 14.28 -10.14
CA ARG A 70 18.67 15.72 -10.41
C ARG A 70 17.48 16.01 -11.33
N ALA A 71 17.10 15.09 -12.19
CA ALA A 71 15.91 15.24 -13.03
C ALA A 71 14.62 15.27 -12.18
N HIS A 72 14.61 14.55 -11.05
CA HIS A 72 13.49 14.52 -10.12
C HIS A 72 13.61 15.55 -8.99
N TYR A 73 14.84 15.79 -8.53
CA TYR A 73 15.15 16.70 -7.41
C TYR A 73 16.16 17.73 -7.88
N SER A 74 15.70 18.88 -8.37
CA SER A 74 16.49 19.95 -9.04
C SER A 74 17.67 20.48 -8.21
N TYR A 75 17.62 20.34 -6.89
CA TYR A 75 18.69 20.73 -5.98
C TYR A 75 19.78 19.65 -5.82
N THR A 76 19.64 18.47 -6.44
CA THR A 76 20.65 17.41 -6.37
C THR A 76 21.96 17.89 -7.01
N LYS A 77 23.05 17.80 -6.24
CA LYS A 77 24.39 18.11 -6.75
C LYS A 77 24.90 16.99 -7.64
N ILE A 78 25.32 17.31 -8.86
CA ILE A 78 25.95 16.35 -9.77
C ILE A 78 27.35 16.03 -9.23
N THR A 79 27.62 14.75 -8.99
CA THR A 79 28.85 14.25 -8.40
C THR A 79 29.07 12.80 -8.80
N ASP A 80 30.33 12.40 -8.87
CA ASP A 80 30.78 11.00 -9.04
C ASP A 80 31.15 10.33 -7.70
N VAL A 81 30.96 11.03 -6.57
CA VAL A 81 31.15 10.53 -5.22
C VAL A 81 29.81 10.39 -4.52
N TYR A 82 29.53 9.22 -3.99
CA TYR A 82 28.31 8.96 -3.21
C TYR A 82 28.47 9.53 -1.80
N THR A 83 28.06 10.77 -1.62
CA THR A 83 28.09 11.50 -0.35
C THR A 83 26.86 11.18 0.50
N GLU A 84 26.88 11.60 1.79
CA GLU A 84 25.70 11.51 2.65
C GLU A 84 24.53 12.37 2.12
N ASP A 85 24.82 13.52 1.52
CA ASP A 85 23.79 14.34 0.85
C ASP A 85 23.10 13.57 -0.28
N LEU A 86 23.88 12.86 -1.11
CA LEU A 86 23.30 12.02 -2.16
C LEU A 86 22.50 10.85 -1.57
N ALA A 87 22.96 10.25 -0.48
CA ALA A 87 22.23 9.21 0.25
C ALA A 87 20.86 9.72 0.76
N ASN A 88 20.81 10.96 1.25
CA ASN A 88 19.56 11.58 1.68
C ASN A 88 18.58 11.76 0.50
N ILE A 89 19.07 12.18 -0.66
CA ILE A 89 18.26 12.27 -1.88
C ILE A 89 17.76 10.88 -2.30
N VAL A 90 18.61 9.86 -2.22
CA VAL A 90 18.21 8.47 -2.49
C VAL A 90 17.15 8.00 -1.50
N ARG A 91 17.25 8.33 -0.21
CA ARG A 91 16.19 8.01 0.78
C ARG A 91 14.86 8.65 0.40
N MET A 92 14.87 9.92 -0.04
CA MET A 92 13.67 10.60 -0.52
C MET A 92 13.07 9.87 -1.73
N PHE A 93 13.89 9.58 -2.73
CA PHE A 93 13.46 8.81 -3.90
C PHE A 93 12.87 7.43 -3.50
N GLN A 94 13.49 6.73 -2.57
CA GLN A 94 13.01 5.43 -2.09
C GLN A 94 11.66 5.54 -1.36
N VAL A 95 11.43 6.63 -0.61
CA VAL A 95 10.12 6.94 0.00
C VAL A 95 9.09 7.16 -1.10
N ASP A 96 9.38 8.03 -2.07
CA ASP A 96 8.49 8.37 -3.17
C ASP A 96 8.17 7.13 -4.04
N ALA A 97 9.17 6.27 -4.26
CA ALA A 97 9.01 4.99 -4.96
C ALA A 97 8.33 3.87 -4.13
N GLY A 98 7.96 4.14 -2.88
CA GLY A 98 7.30 3.15 -2.00
C GLY A 98 8.19 1.94 -1.66
N ILE A 99 9.53 2.12 -1.63
CA ILE A 99 10.50 1.07 -1.30
C ILE A 99 11.21 1.38 0.01
N GLN A 100 12.02 0.42 0.50
CA GLN A 100 12.78 0.62 1.74
C GLN A 100 13.73 1.82 1.60
N SER A 101 13.56 2.81 2.48
CA SER A 101 14.33 4.05 2.50
C SER A 101 15.59 3.87 3.37
N ASP A 102 16.61 3.20 2.81
CA ASP A 102 17.89 2.94 3.48
C ASP A 102 19.05 3.82 2.95
N GLY A 103 18.80 4.56 1.87
CA GLY A 103 19.83 5.38 1.22
C GLY A 103 20.86 4.55 0.47
N ILE A 104 20.53 3.32 0.08
CA ILE A 104 21.42 2.39 -0.63
C ILE A 104 20.80 2.05 -1.99
N VAL A 105 21.57 2.20 -3.08
CA VAL A 105 21.13 1.82 -4.43
C VAL A 105 21.50 0.38 -4.70
N GLY A 106 20.63 -0.52 -4.24
CA GLY A 106 20.65 -1.94 -4.59
C GLY A 106 19.84 -2.25 -5.84
N LYS A 107 19.63 -3.55 -6.13
CA LYS A 107 18.90 -4.00 -7.34
C LYS A 107 17.49 -3.41 -7.45
N GLN A 108 16.77 -3.31 -6.33
CA GLN A 108 15.39 -2.80 -6.34
C GLN A 108 15.35 -1.30 -6.64
N THR A 109 16.19 -0.50 -5.98
CA THR A 109 16.29 0.94 -6.22
C THR A 109 16.75 1.23 -7.64
N LEU A 110 17.74 0.48 -8.13
CA LEU A 110 18.25 0.63 -9.49
C LEU A 110 17.18 0.32 -10.54
N ALA A 111 16.41 -0.74 -10.35
CA ALA A 111 15.34 -1.11 -11.28
C ALA A 111 14.27 -0.02 -11.43
N ILE A 112 13.98 0.73 -10.36
CA ILE A 112 13.01 1.84 -10.43
C ILE A 112 13.65 3.11 -11.00
N LEU A 113 14.91 3.37 -10.69
CA LEU A 113 15.66 4.50 -11.26
C LEU A 113 15.81 4.38 -12.79
N ASN A 114 15.94 3.15 -13.28
CA ASN A 114 16.06 2.81 -14.69
C ASN A 114 14.69 2.52 -15.35
N TRP A 115 13.58 2.83 -14.69
CA TRP A 115 12.31 2.84 -15.39
C TRP A 115 12.38 3.90 -16.48
N ASP A 116 12.48 3.43 -17.69
CA ASP A 116 12.48 4.28 -18.86
C ASP A 116 11.09 4.89 -19.09
N LYS A 117 11.00 5.69 -20.12
CA LYS A 117 9.75 6.37 -20.50
C LYS A 117 8.65 5.36 -20.84
N GLU A 118 9.01 4.26 -21.52
CA GLU A 118 8.10 3.19 -21.92
C GLU A 118 7.55 2.46 -20.71
N ASP A 119 8.38 2.11 -19.73
CA ASP A 119 7.96 1.47 -18.48
C ASP A 119 6.97 2.35 -17.69
N LYS A 120 7.27 3.66 -17.60
CA LYS A 120 6.39 4.63 -16.93
C LYS A 120 5.05 4.76 -17.66
N LEU A 121 5.08 4.89 -18.99
CA LEU A 121 3.87 4.99 -19.80
C LEU A 121 3.03 3.72 -19.69
N ALA A 122 3.66 2.54 -19.78
CA ALA A 122 2.97 1.28 -19.62
C ALA A 122 2.28 1.15 -18.24
N ALA A 123 2.94 1.58 -17.16
CA ALA A 123 2.35 1.57 -15.82
C ALA A 123 1.17 2.55 -15.69
N LEU A 124 1.29 3.72 -16.29
CA LEU A 124 0.25 4.77 -16.27
C LEU A 124 -0.97 4.34 -17.10
N GLU A 125 -0.76 3.85 -18.31
CA GLU A 125 -1.82 3.38 -19.21
C GLU A 125 -2.55 2.18 -18.62
N PHE A 126 -1.82 1.19 -18.10
CA PHE A 126 -2.38 0.04 -17.38
C PHE A 126 -3.23 0.51 -16.19
N SER A 127 -2.72 1.45 -15.39
CA SER A 127 -3.44 1.95 -14.22
C SER A 127 -4.68 2.78 -14.62
N LEU A 128 -4.59 3.57 -15.69
CA LEU A 128 -5.70 4.33 -16.22
C LEU A 128 -6.81 3.40 -16.75
N GLU A 129 -6.46 2.37 -17.51
CA GLU A 129 -7.40 1.35 -17.99
C GLU A 129 -8.12 0.66 -16.83
N LYS A 130 -7.37 0.25 -15.80
CA LYS A 130 -7.91 -0.42 -14.61
C LYS A 130 -8.74 0.49 -13.73
N TRP A 131 -8.41 1.77 -13.67
CA TRP A 131 -9.18 2.75 -12.90
C TRP A 131 -10.51 3.08 -13.56
N ASN A 132 -10.52 3.23 -14.85
CA ASN A 132 -11.58 3.62 -15.79
C ASN A 132 -12.94 3.91 -15.14
N SER A 133 -13.28 5.20 -15.01
CA SER A 133 -14.61 5.73 -14.66
C SER A 133 -15.29 5.06 -13.44
N ARG A 134 -14.50 4.76 -12.38
CA ARG A 134 -15.07 4.17 -11.16
C ARG A 134 -15.94 5.19 -10.44
N ASP A 135 -17.19 4.87 -10.30
CA ASP A 135 -18.07 5.60 -9.41
C ASP A 135 -17.80 5.15 -7.95
N LEU A 136 -17.28 6.05 -7.15
CA LEU A 136 -17.02 5.82 -5.73
C LEU A 136 -18.22 6.20 -4.84
N GLY A 137 -19.25 6.85 -5.42
CA GLY A 137 -20.36 7.39 -4.66
C GLY A 137 -19.91 8.44 -3.64
N ASN A 138 -20.73 8.65 -2.61
CA ASN A 138 -20.42 9.61 -1.55
C ASN A 138 -19.39 9.08 -0.55
N LYS A 139 -19.30 7.75 -0.37
CA LYS A 139 -18.43 7.11 0.61
C LYS A 139 -17.92 5.78 0.07
N ALA A 140 -16.62 5.60 0.01
CA ALA A 140 -15.98 4.38 -0.46
C ALA A 140 -14.62 4.16 0.19
N VAL A 141 -14.18 2.90 0.21
CA VAL A 141 -12.80 2.53 0.50
C VAL A 141 -12.14 2.07 -0.80
N VAL A 142 -10.95 2.55 -1.07
CA VAL A 142 -10.12 2.05 -2.19
C VAL A 142 -8.87 1.41 -1.62
N VAL A 143 -8.63 0.14 -1.92
CA VAL A 143 -7.42 -0.60 -1.55
C VAL A 143 -6.61 -0.83 -2.81
N ASN A 144 -5.45 -0.18 -2.95
CA ASN A 144 -4.54 -0.46 -4.06
C ASN A 144 -3.49 -1.50 -3.65
N ILE A 145 -3.57 -2.66 -4.30
CA ILE A 145 -2.72 -3.82 -3.97
C ILE A 145 -1.23 -3.52 -4.18
N PRO A 146 -0.75 -3.03 -5.35
CA PRO A 146 0.67 -2.73 -5.57
C PRO A 146 1.25 -1.65 -4.66
N ALA A 147 0.45 -0.64 -4.31
CA ALA A 147 0.86 0.43 -3.40
C ALA A 147 0.88 -0.03 -1.94
N PHE A 148 0.20 -1.13 -1.61
CA PHE A 148 -0.03 -1.56 -0.23
C PHE A 148 -0.70 -0.47 0.60
N GLU A 149 -1.66 0.21 0.02
CA GLU A 149 -2.37 1.32 0.63
C GLU A 149 -3.88 1.16 0.55
N LEU A 150 -4.52 1.79 1.51
CA LEU A 150 -5.96 2.00 1.57
C LEU A 150 -6.21 3.50 1.69
N ILE A 151 -7.16 4.02 0.94
CA ILE A 151 -7.72 5.35 1.13
C ILE A 151 -9.21 5.26 1.43
N ALA A 152 -9.66 6.03 2.40
CA ALA A 152 -11.07 6.26 2.67
C ALA A 152 -11.48 7.54 1.94
N VAL A 153 -12.56 7.46 1.19
CA VAL A 153 -13.05 8.55 0.32
C VAL A 153 -14.43 8.96 0.78
N GLU A 154 -14.64 10.25 0.97
CA GLU A 154 -15.94 10.83 1.33
C GLU A 154 -16.18 12.09 0.52
N ASN A 155 -17.35 12.16 -0.14
CA ASN A 155 -17.73 13.28 -1.01
C ASN A 155 -16.64 13.65 -2.03
N GLY A 156 -16.01 12.62 -2.63
CA GLY A 156 -14.96 12.77 -3.62
C GLY A 156 -13.59 13.21 -3.08
N ARG A 157 -13.40 13.26 -1.77
CA ARG A 157 -12.13 13.66 -1.13
C ARG A 157 -11.55 12.52 -0.32
N GLU A 158 -10.23 12.44 -0.23
CA GLU A 158 -9.56 11.54 0.69
C GLU A 158 -9.82 11.99 2.14
N ALA A 159 -10.48 11.14 2.93
CA ALA A 159 -10.71 11.37 4.35
C ALA A 159 -9.47 10.98 5.17
N PHE A 160 -8.85 9.85 4.84
CA PHE A 160 -7.57 9.43 5.39
C PHE A 160 -6.95 8.32 4.54
N ARG A 161 -5.67 8.05 4.79
CA ARG A 161 -4.85 7.02 4.16
C ARG A 161 -4.24 6.09 5.19
N SER A 162 -4.13 4.80 4.85
CA SER A 162 -3.54 3.78 5.71
C SER A 162 -2.68 2.80 4.91
N LYS A 163 -1.61 2.31 5.53
CA LYS A 163 -0.88 1.18 4.98
C LYS A 163 -1.70 -0.10 5.11
N THR A 164 -1.50 -1.01 4.13
CA THR A 164 -2.10 -2.34 4.15
C THR A 164 -1.06 -3.44 3.95
N ILE A 165 -1.41 -4.65 4.42
CA ILE A 165 -0.72 -5.88 4.07
C ILE A 165 -1.73 -6.71 3.27
N VAL A 166 -1.35 -7.10 2.07
CA VAL A 166 -2.20 -7.86 1.14
C VAL A 166 -1.69 -9.28 0.94
N GLY A 167 -2.40 -10.08 0.18
CA GLY A 167 -2.03 -11.45 -0.13
C GLY A 167 -0.67 -11.56 -0.81
N ARG A 168 0.07 -12.62 -0.47
CA ARG A 168 1.29 -12.98 -1.22
C ARG A 168 0.93 -13.52 -2.61
N PRO A 169 1.85 -13.54 -3.60
CA PRO A 169 1.53 -13.95 -4.99
C PRO A 169 0.81 -15.30 -5.12
N LYS A 170 1.16 -16.29 -4.29
CA LYS A 170 0.50 -17.62 -4.27
C LYS A 170 -0.90 -17.62 -3.64
N HIS A 171 -1.28 -16.56 -2.95
CA HIS A 171 -2.57 -16.35 -2.29
C HIS A 171 -2.95 -14.88 -2.44
N SER A 172 -3.06 -14.45 -3.69
CA SER A 172 -3.28 -13.04 -4.03
C SER A 172 -4.61 -12.54 -3.50
N THR A 173 -4.63 -11.29 -3.07
CA THR A 173 -5.88 -10.55 -2.85
C THR A 173 -6.53 -10.32 -4.23
N PRO A 174 -7.80 -10.73 -4.44
CA PRO A 174 -8.47 -10.51 -5.72
C PRO A 174 -8.87 -9.03 -5.90
N GLU A 175 -8.88 -8.57 -7.14
CA GLU A 175 -9.55 -7.33 -7.52
C GLU A 175 -11.07 -7.55 -7.44
N MET A 176 -11.78 -6.65 -6.76
CA MET A 176 -13.23 -6.78 -6.58
C MET A 176 -13.85 -5.46 -6.09
N ILE A 177 -15.14 -5.35 -6.20
CA ILE A 177 -15.95 -4.39 -5.44
C ILE A 177 -16.79 -5.21 -4.45
N SER A 178 -16.70 -4.89 -3.18
CA SER A 178 -17.35 -5.65 -2.12
C SER A 178 -17.77 -4.73 -0.98
N PRO A 179 -19.05 -4.67 -0.63
CA PRO A 179 -19.48 -3.80 0.46
C PRO A 179 -19.00 -4.33 1.82
N ALA A 180 -18.42 -3.43 2.62
CA ALA A 180 -18.22 -3.61 4.04
C ALA A 180 -19.51 -3.23 4.78
N PHE A 181 -19.89 -3.98 5.82
CA PHE A 181 -21.21 -3.83 6.46
C PHE A 181 -21.22 -4.00 7.97
N SER A 182 -20.20 -4.60 8.57
CA SER A 182 -20.14 -4.78 10.03
C SER A 182 -18.72 -4.89 10.53
N ILE A 183 -18.56 -4.61 11.83
CA ILE A 183 -17.30 -4.78 12.56
C ILE A 183 -17.48 -5.82 13.64
N LYS A 184 -16.57 -6.79 13.69
CA LYS A 184 -16.39 -7.73 14.78
C LYS A 184 -15.23 -7.25 15.66
N TYR A 185 -15.49 -6.91 16.90
CA TYR A 185 -14.50 -6.53 17.90
C TYR A 185 -14.02 -7.75 18.66
N ASN A 186 -12.77 -7.74 19.08
CA ASN A 186 -12.11 -8.86 19.77
C ASN A 186 -12.47 -10.21 19.10
N PRO A 187 -12.12 -10.36 17.80
CA PRO A 187 -12.53 -11.53 17.05
C PRO A 187 -11.80 -12.77 17.53
N ASP A 188 -12.52 -13.88 17.65
CA ASP A 188 -11.93 -15.22 17.56
C ASP A 188 -11.58 -15.51 16.09
N TRP A 189 -10.65 -16.40 15.85
CA TRP A 189 -10.27 -16.80 14.52
C TRP A 189 -10.49 -18.29 14.29
N ASN A 190 -11.46 -18.60 13.46
CA ASN A 190 -11.59 -19.94 12.87
C ASN A 190 -10.67 -19.99 11.65
N VAL A 191 -9.73 -20.94 11.66
CA VAL A 191 -8.71 -21.04 10.61
C VAL A 191 -9.34 -21.45 9.29
N PRO A 192 -9.18 -20.65 8.21
CA PRO A 192 -9.76 -20.95 6.91
C PRO A 192 -9.21 -22.25 6.30
N PRO A 193 -9.98 -22.93 5.40
CA PRO A 193 -9.59 -24.24 4.84
C PRO A 193 -8.21 -24.30 4.21
N GLY A 194 -7.78 -23.23 3.52
CA GLY A 194 -6.45 -23.17 2.90
C GLY A 194 -5.29 -23.12 3.90
N ILE A 195 -5.53 -22.55 5.11
CA ILE A 195 -4.56 -22.56 6.22
C ILE A 195 -4.68 -23.85 7.02
N HIS A 196 -5.90 -24.33 7.22
CA HIS A 196 -6.18 -25.60 7.92
C HIS A 196 -5.34 -26.76 7.35
N LYS A 197 -5.33 -26.95 6.03
CA LYS A 197 -4.52 -27.99 5.37
C LYS A 197 -3.02 -27.90 5.71
N ARG A 198 -2.50 -26.69 5.88
CA ARG A 198 -1.09 -26.48 6.27
C ARG A 198 -0.86 -26.79 7.75
N TYR A 199 -1.85 -26.49 8.58
CA TYR A 199 -1.77 -26.77 10.03
C TYR A 199 -1.88 -28.25 10.33
N VAL A 200 -2.73 -29.00 9.59
CA VAL A 200 -2.75 -30.47 9.69
C VAL A 200 -1.35 -31.04 9.44
N LYS A 201 -0.66 -30.62 8.36
CA LYS A 201 0.72 -31.06 8.10
C LYS A 201 1.71 -30.74 9.22
N LYS A 202 1.53 -29.58 9.91
CA LYS A 202 2.36 -29.24 11.06
C LYS A 202 2.10 -30.16 12.27
N VAL A 203 0.85 -30.51 12.50
CA VAL A 203 0.49 -31.49 13.56
C VAL A 203 1.09 -32.86 13.24
N GLU A 204 0.97 -33.33 12.00
CA GLU A 204 1.56 -34.59 11.52
C GLU A 204 3.09 -34.59 11.65
N ALA A 205 3.74 -33.42 11.46
CA ALA A 205 5.19 -33.26 11.67
C ALA A 205 5.60 -33.08 13.14
N GLY A 206 4.65 -33.10 14.10
CA GLY A 206 4.92 -32.92 15.52
C GLY A 206 5.23 -31.50 15.97
N GLU A 207 4.99 -30.46 15.11
CA GLU A 207 5.26 -29.07 15.42
C GLU A 207 4.24 -28.45 16.40
N MET A 208 4.05 -29.08 17.56
CA MET A 208 3.00 -28.70 18.53
C MET A 208 3.30 -27.34 19.20
N GLU A 209 4.57 -27.02 19.42
CA GLU A 209 5.01 -25.73 20.00
C GLU A 209 4.52 -24.52 19.19
N TYR A 210 4.42 -24.67 17.86
CA TYR A 210 3.86 -23.63 17.00
C TYR A 210 2.45 -23.23 17.43
N PHE A 211 1.58 -24.20 17.72
CA PHE A 211 0.18 -23.94 18.10
C PHE A 211 0.08 -23.37 19.50
N THR A 212 0.86 -23.89 20.43
CA THR A 212 0.89 -23.43 21.82
C THR A 212 1.40 -21.98 21.90
N SER A 213 2.51 -21.68 21.21
CA SER A 213 3.09 -20.32 21.20
C SER A 213 2.17 -19.26 20.58
N GLN A 214 1.32 -19.67 19.64
CA GLN A 214 0.34 -18.80 19.00
C GLN A 214 -1.06 -18.84 19.67
N ASN A 215 -1.21 -19.58 20.76
CA ASN A 215 -2.50 -19.82 21.42
C ASN A 215 -3.58 -20.33 20.44
N ILE A 216 -3.21 -21.26 19.54
CA ILE A 216 -4.11 -21.91 18.59
C ILE A 216 -4.54 -23.25 19.16
N GLN A 217 -5.84 -23.42 19.36
CA GLN A 217 -6.43 -24.66 19.83
C GLN A 217 -6.72 -25.60 18.66
N ILE A 218 -6.43 -26.88 18.84
CA ILE A 218 -6.74 -27.95 17.91
C ILE A 218 -8.00 -28.64 18.41
N ILE A 219 -9.11 -28.44 17.74
CA ILE A 219 -10.39 -29.05 18.07
C ILE A 219 -10.49 -30.33 17.26
N ARG A 220 -10.71 -31.43 17.98
CA ARG A 220 -10.87 -32.74 17.36
C ARG A 220 -12.30 -33.24 17.54
N ASN A 221 -12.74 -34.02 16.58
CA ASN A 221 -13.97 -34.79 16.69
C ASN A 221 -13.81 -35.82 17.81
N GLU A 222 -14.77 -35.90 18.72
CA GLU A 222 -14.70 -36.74 19.91
C GLU A 222 -14.78 -38.26 19.56
N ASP A 223 -15.50 -38.60 18.47
CA ASP A 223 -15.72 -39.98 18.07
C ASP A 223 -14.57 -40.54 17.21
N THR A 224 -14.04 -39.70 16.28
CA THR A 224 -13.04 -40.15 15.29
C THR A 224 -11.61 -39.75 15.64
N GLY A 225 -11.42 -38.79 16.54
CA GLY A 225 -10.11 -38.21 16.86
C GLY A 225 -9.54 -37.32 15.75
N GLU A 226 -10.23 -37.17 14.61
CA GLU A 226 -9.79 -36.33 13.50
C GLU A 226 -9.82 -34.86 13.86
N ILE A 227 -8.91 -34.07 13.24
CA ILE A 227 -8.88 -32.62 13.44
C ILE A 227 -10.04 -31.99 12.70
N GLU A 228 -11.01 -31.48 13.45
CA GLU A 228 -12.19 -30.78 12.92
C GLU A 228 -11.87 -29.33 12.54
N LYS A 229 -11.22 -28.61 13.46
CA LYS A 229 -10.83 -27.21 13.21
C LYS A 229 -9.67 -26.76 14.06
N PHE A 230 -9.01 -25.71 13.62
CA PHE A 230 -8.11 -24.91 14.42
C PHE A 230 -8.81 -23.59 14.78
N TRP A 231 -8.74 -23.23 16.04
CA TRP A 231 -9.41 -22.04 16.56
C TRP A 231 -8.45 -21.23 17.45
N GLN A 232 -8.49 -19.92 17.31
CA GLN A 232 -7.71 -19.02 18.14
C GLN A 232 -8.65 -18.07 18.89
N PRO A 233 -8.59 -18.02 20.22
CA PRO A 233 -9.44 -17.15 21.02
C PRO A 233 -9.12 -15.67 20.79
N PRO A 234 -10.06 -14.77 21.17
CA PRO A 234 -9.81 -13.34 21.20
C PRO A 234 -8.59 -13.02 22.06
N SER A 235 -7.65 -12.26 21.51
CA SER A 235 -6.47 -11.78 22.23
C SER A 235 -5.67 -10.82 21.37
N ARG A 236 -4.71 -10.10 21.97
CA ARG A 236 -3.76 -9.29 21.22
C ARG A 236 -2.82 -10.10 20.33
N SER A 237 -2.64 -11.38 20.61
CA SER A 237 -1.86 -12.32 19.79
C SER A 237 -2.69 -13.00 18.69
N ASN A 238 -4.01 -12.76 18.64
CA ASN A 238 -4.86 -13.32 17.59
C ASN A 238 -4.42 -12.82 16.19
N ALA A 239 -4.43 -13.71 15.21
CA ALA A 239 -4.03 -13.40 13.85
C ALA A 239 -4.86 -12.28 13.20
N LEU A 240 -6.11 -12.10 13.64
CA LEU A 240 -7.00 -11.02 13.19
C LEU A 240 -6.82 -9.73 14.00
N GLY A 241 -5.95 -9.72 15.02
CA GLY A 241 -5.81 -8.60 15.94
C GLY A 241 -7.09 -8.34 16.74
N LEU A 242 -7.40 -7.08 16.97
CA LEU A 242 -8.49 -6.65 17.84
C LEU A 242 -9.78 -6.29 17.10
N MET A 243 -9.74 -6.26 15.76
CA MET A 243 -10.91 -5.87 14.96
C MET A 243 -10.89 -6.51 13.58
N LYS A 244 -12.07 -6.97 13.15
CA LYS A 244 -12.33 -7.48 11.80
C LYS A 244 -13.50 -6.71 11.20
N ILE A 245 -13.36 -6.29 9.94
CA ILE A 245 -14.42 -5.63 9.15
C ILE A 245 -14.90 -6.64 8.11
N GLU A 246 -16.15 -7.00 8.20
CA GLU A 246 -16.79 -7.99 7.32
C GLU A 246 -17.13 -7.37 5.96
N MET A 247 -16.94 -8.14 4.90
CA MET A 247 -17.19 -7.76 3.52
C MET A 247 -18.00 -8.86 2.80
N LYS A 248 -18.94 -8.47 1.92
CA LYS A 248 -19.79 -9.41 1.16
C LYS A 248 -19.08 -9.82 -0.15
N ASN A 249 -18.38 -10.95 -0.16
CA ASN A 249 -17.74 -11.47 -1.38
C ASN A 249 -17.60 -13.00 -1.36
N PRO A 250 -17.48 -13.65 -2.55
CA PRO A 250 -17.35 -15.10 -2.66
C PRO A 250 -15.95 -15.63 -2.28
N HIS A 251 -14.99 -14.73 -2.05
CA HIS A 251 -13.58 -15.09 -1.79
C HIS A 251 -13.26 -15.21 -0.31
N SER A 252 -14.22 -14.94 0.59
CA SER A 252 -14.01 -14.87 2.04
C SER A 252 -12.90 -13.88 2.44
N ILE A 253 -12.78 -12.78 1.69
CA ILE A 253 -11.85 -11.68 1.97
C ILE A 253 -12.51 -10.68 2.91
N TYR A 254 -11.76 -10.20 3.87
CA TYR A 254 -12.16 -9.18 4.84
C TYR A 254 -10.97 -8.27 5.16
N MET A 255 -11.25 -7.13 5.80
CA MET A 255 -10.21 -6.25 6.36
C MET A 255 -10.08 -6.53 7.86
N HIS A 256 -8.86 -6.44 8.42
CA HIS A 256 -8.65 -6.70 9.84
C HIS A 256 -7.37 -6.06 10.38
N ASP A 257 -7.25 -5.97 11.68
CA ASP A 257 -6.02 -5.71 12.41
C ASP A 257 -5.08 -6.92 12.35
N THR A 258 -3.95 -6.88 13.00
CA THR A 258 -2.98 -7.99 13.03
C THR A 258 -2.08 -7.93 14.27
N ASN A 259 -1.70 -9.09 14.77
CA ASN A 259 -0.63 -9.23 15.75
C ASN A 259 0.78 -8.96 15.18
N GLU A 260 0.94 -9.06 13.86
CA GLU A 260 2.23 -8.88 13.16
C GLU A 260 2.38 -7.44 12.62
N ARG A 261 2.11 -6.43 13.45
CA ARG A 261 2.10 -5.02 13.05
C ARG A 261 3.45 -4.51 12.53
N PHE A 262 4.56 -5.14 12.89
CA PHE A 262 5.90 -4.80 12.41
C PHE A 262 6.04 -4.92 10.88
N TYR A 263 5.18 -5.70 10.21
CA TYR A 263 5.19 -5.78 8.75
C TYR A 263 4.74 -4.49 8.05
N PHE A 264 4.00 -3.59 8.71
CA PHE A 264 3.67 -2.29 8.13
C PHE A 264 4.89 -1.40 7.86
N ASN A 265 6.02 -1.68 8.54
CA ASN A 265 7.29 -0.99 8.33
C ASN A 265 8.13 -1.61 7.19
N ARG A 266 7.63 -2.66 6.52
CA ARG A 266 8.31 -3.26 5.39
C ARG A 266 7.82 -2.66 4.08
N SER A 267 8.74 -2.51 3.10
CA SER A 267 8.40 -2.08 1.75
C SER A 267 7.54 -3.11 1.01
N ASN A 268 7.88 -4.41 1.11
CA ASN A 268 7.04 -5.47 0.53
C ASN A 268 6.07 -5.99 1.58
N ARG A 269 4.81 -5.60 1.44
CA ARG A 269 3.71 -5.98 2.32
C ARG A 269 2.75 -7.04 1.70
N ALA A 270 3.17 -7.74 0.65
CA ALA A 270 2.44 -8.89 0.09
C ALA A 270 2.72 -10.15 0.94
N ARG A 271 2.07 -10.28 2.11
CA ARG A 271 2.40 -11.27 3.15
C ARG A 271 1.23 -12.12 3.62
N SER A 272 -0.01 -11.64 3.46
CA SER A 272 -1.20 -12.35 3.97
C SER A 272 -1.55 -13.60 3.13
N SER A 273 -2.60 -14.29 3.52
CA SER A 273 -3.19 -15.40 2.76
C SER A 273 -4.41 -14.95 1.94
N GLY A 274 -4.47 -13.65 1.59
CA GLY A 274 -5.52 -13.06 0.76
C GLY A 274 -6.25 -11.89 1.44
N CYS A 275 -6.53 -11.96 2.74
CA CYS A 275 -7.19 -10.89 3.48
C CYS A 275 -6.31 -9.63 3.60
N ILE A 276 -6.94 -8.50 3.86
CA ILE A 276 -6.33 -7.18 3.88
C ILE A 276 -6.14 -6.76 5.34
N ARG A 277 -4.87 -6.66 5.78
CA ARG A 277 -4.56 -6.12 7.11
C ARG A 277 -4.42 -4.61 7.01
N VAL A 278 -4.98 -3.88 7.96
CA VAL A 278 -5.04 -2.41 7.95
C VAL A 278 -4.30 -1.85 9.15
N GLU A 279 -3.35 -0.93 8.91
CA GLU A 279 -2.57 -0.31 9.98
C GLU A 279 -3.43 0.58 10.88
N LYS A 280 -4.23 1.48 10.27
CA LYS A 280 -5.14 2.40 10.96
C LYS A 280 -6.56 1.81 11.04
N TYR A 281 -6.67 0.60 11.58
CA TYR A 281 -7.94 -0.13 11.63
C TYR A 281 -8.99 0.55 12.51
N GLN A 282 -8.57 1.26 13.57
CA GLN A 282 -9.49 1.96 14.47
C GLN A 282 -10.11 3.17 13.78
N GLU A 283 -9.28 3.95 13.10
CA GLU A 283 -9.71 5.09 12.29
C GLU A 283 -10.64 4.64 11.16
N LEU A 284 -10.30 3.53 10.49
CA LEU A 284 -11.17 2.95 9.47
C LEU A 284 -12.53 2.54 10.04
N GLY A 285 -12.53 1.83 11.16
CA GLY A 285 -13.77 1.41 11.82
C GLY A 285 -14.63 2.60 12.30
N ALA A 286 -14.00 3.62 12.85
CA ALA A 286 -14.67 4.84 13.28
C ALA A 286 -15.31 5.55 12.08
N TRP A 287 -14.56 5.72 11.00
CA TRP A 287 -15.05 6.37 9.79
C TRP A 287 -16.18 5.57 9.12
N LEU A 288 -16.05 4.24 9.00
CA LEU A 288 -17.08 3.38 8.41
C LEU A 288 -18.43 3.53 9.14
N GLY A 289 -18.42 3.54 10.45
CA GLY A 289 -19.63 3.61 11.27
C GLY A 289 -20.09 5.02 11.66
N ASN A 290 -19.41 6.07 11.18
CA ASN A 290 -19.63 7.46 11.58
C ASN A 290 -19.52 7.64 13.11
N TRP A 291 -18.52 7.00 13.73
CA TRP A 291 -18.20 7.09 15.16
C TRP A 291 -16.87 7.81 15.38
N ASP A 292 -16.61 8.22 16.61
CA ASP A 292 -15.27 8.64 17.03
C ASP A 292 -14.37 7.43 17.34
N VAL A 293 -13.05 7.61 17.23
CA VAL A 293 -12.06 6.55 17.51
C VAL A 293 -12.16 6.06 18.97
N GLY A 294 -12.49 6.94 19.90
CA GLY A 294 -12.70 6.56 21.31
C GLY A 294 -13.85 5.56 21.49
N THR A 295 -14.88 5.64 20.66
CA THR A 295 -15.97 4.64 20.64
C THR A 295 -15.44 3.27 20.22
N ILE A 296 -14.59 3.18 19.20
CA ILE A 296 -13.92 1.93 18.79
C ILE A 296 -13.06 1.38 19.94
N GLN A 297 -12.28 2.25 20.58
CA GLN A 297 -11.39 1.87 21.69
C GLN A 297 -12.19 1.34 22.89
N ARG A 298 -13.29 1.99 23.26
CA ARG A 298 -14.20 1.51 24.33
C ARG A 298 -14.79 0.14 24.01
N ARG A 299 -15.20 -0.10 22.77
CA ARG A 299 -15.72 -1.39 22.32
C ARG A 299 -14.68 -2.50 22.39
N ILE A 300 -13.45 -2.21 21.97
CA ILE A 300 -12.32 -3.12 22.08
C ILE A 300 -12.00 -3.41 23.56
N ALA A 301 -12.00 -2.40 24.42
CA ALA A 301 -11.68 -2.52 25.85
C ALA A 301 -12.66 -3.37 26.66
N THR A 302 -13.79 -3.77 26.08
CA THR A 302 -14.71 -4.73 26.72
C THR A 302 -14.12 -6.14 26.82
N ASP A 303 -13.07 -6.45 26.05
CA ASP A 303 -12.44 -7.76 25.87
C ASP A 303 -13.44 -8.88 25.46
N LYS A 304 -14.67 -8.49 25.10
CA LYS A 304 -15.72 -9.42 24.64
C LYS A 304 -15.86 -9.37 23.13
N THR A 305 -16.06 -10.50 22.52
CA THR A 305 -16.44 -10.58 21.11
C THR A 305 -17.84 -10.06 20.92
N HIS A 306 -18.00 -9.04 20.08
CA HIS A 306 -19.31 -8.52 19.69
C HIS A 306 -19.26 -7.90 18.30
N TRP A 307 -20.43 -7.65 17.71
CA TRP A 307 -20.59 -7.08 16.38
C TRP A 307 -21.36 -5.77 16.43
N THR A 308 -21.01 -4.88 15.50
CA THR A 308 -21.83 -3.68 15.25
C THR A 308 -21.94 -3.50 13.74
N GLY A 309 -23.16 -3.41 13.24
CA GLY A 309 -23.45 -3.08 11.85
C GLY A 309 -23.29 -1.59 11.56
N PHE A 310 -23.12 -1.25 10.30
CA PHE A 310 -23.16 0.10 9.75
C PHE A 310 -23.71 0.04 8.32
N ASP A 311 -24.08 1.20 7.74
CA ASP A 311 -24.55 1.27 6.37
C ASP A 311 -23.46 0.78 5.40
N GLU A 312 -23.85 -0.01 4.40
CA GLU A 312 -22.89 -0.62 3.48
C GLU A 312 -22.01 0.42 2.79
N VAL A 313 -20.70 0.23 2.89
CA VAL A 313 -19.70 1.08 2.24
C VAL A 313 -18.96 0.24 1.20
N PRO A 314 -18.98 0.62 -0.10
CA PRO A 314 -18.25 -0.11 -1.13
C PRO A 314 -16.75 -0.06 -0.89
N VAL A 315 -16.11 -1.22 -0.99
CA VAL A 315 -14.66 -1.38 -0.95
C VAL A 315 -14.19 -1.80 -2.33
N HIS A 316 -13.46 -0.92 -2.99
CA HIS A 316 -12.85 -1.16 -4.29
C HIS A 316 -11.43 -1.67 -4.10
N VAL A 317 -11.21 -2.97 -4.30
CA VAL A 317 -9.88 -3.56 -4.31
C VAL A 317 -9.36 -3.51 -5.74
N VAL A 318 -8.31 -2.72 -5.96
CA VAL A 318 -7.76 -2.40 -7.28
C VAL A 318 -6.30 -2.82 -7.39
N TYR A 319 -5.82 -2.89 -8.63
CA TYR A 319 -4.45 -3.22 -8.93
C TYR A 319 -3.86 -2.18 -9.89
N LEU A 320 -3.24 -1.14 -9.34
CA LEU A 320 -2.71 0.00 -10.08
C LEU A 320 -1.21 0.12 -9.79
N THR A 321 -0.38 0.04 -10.82
CA THR A 321 1.07 0.16 -10.70
C THR A 321 1.57 1.60 -10.75
N ALA A 322 0.72 2.55 -11.16
CA ALA A 322 0.89 3.98 -10.98
C ALA A 322 -0.24 4.51 -10.09
N TRP A 323 0.09 5.21 -8.99
CA TRP A 323 -0.86 5.60 -7.95
C TRP A 323 -0.47 6.93 -7.31
N PRO A 324 -1.38 7.89 -7.09
CA PRO A 324 -1.04 9.15 -6.45
C PRO A 324 -0.76 8.97 -4.94
N ASP A 325 0.27 9.67 -4.46
CA ASP A 325 0.49 9.89 -3.04
C ASP A 325 -0.51 10.90 -2.44
N ALA A 326 -0.31 11.28 -1.17
CA ALA A 326 -1.18 12.22 -0.48
C ALA A 326 -1.14 13.65 -1.07
N ASP A 327 -0.04 14.01 -1.73
CA ASP A 327 0.17 15.31 -2.37
C ASP A 327 -0.27 15.32 -3.84
N GLY A 328 -0.72 14.18 -4.37
CA GLY A 328 -1.17 14.01 -5.74
C GLY A 328 -0.07 13.69 -6.74
N ASN A 329 1.17 13.45 -6.28
CA ASN A 329 2.25 13.03 -7.16
C ASN A 329 2.11 11.54 -7.48
N ILE A 330 2.27 11.19 -8.76
CA ILE A 330 2.20 9.79 -9.16
C ILE A 330 3.45 9.03 -8.70
N GLN A 331 3.21 7.97 -7.96
CA GLN A 331 4.21 7.00 -7.54
C GLN A 331 4.09 5.72 -8.37
N TYR A 332 5.23 5.14 -8.73
CA TYR A 332 5.28 3.89 -9.49
C TYR A 332 5.56 2.73 -8.56
N HIS A 333 4.70 1.72 -8.61
CA HIS A 333 4.76 0.57 -7.71
C HIS A 333 5.11 -0.71 -8.46
N ARG A 334 5.84 -1.57 -7.78
CA ARG A 334 6.21 -2.88 -8.31
C ARG A 334 4.95 -3.71 -8.64
N ASP A 335 4.95 -4.34 -9.81
CA ASP A 335 3.94 -5.34 -10.19
C ASP A 335 4.12 -6.63 -9.36
N VAL A 336 3.56 -6.64 -8.14
CA VAL A 336 3.77 -7.71 -7.15
C VAL A 336 3.15 -9.05 -7.54
N TYR A 337 2.14 -9.04 -8.42
CA TYR A 337 1.45 -10.24 -8.92
C TYR A 337 1.72 -10.53 -10.40
N ARG A 338 2.57 -9.73 -11.05
CA ARG A 338 2.93 -9.86 -12.47
C ARG A 338 1.70 -9.80 -13.39
N LYS A 339 0.86 -8.78 -13.20
CA LYS A 339 -0.37 -8.56 -13.98
C LYS A 339 -0.19 -7.56 -15.13
N GLN A 340 0.77 -6.66 -15.02
CA GLN A 340 1.16 -5.75 -16.09
C GLN A 340 2.00 -6.55 -17.09
N LYS A 341 1.58 -6.57 -18.35
CA LYS A 341 2.26 -7.27 -19.45
C LYS A 341 3.07 -6.28 -20.26
#